data_2d1753017f6e01f5653923bfad4b98e1
#
_entry.id   2d1753017f6e01f5653923bfad4b98e1
#
_cell.length_a   1.000
_cell.length_b   1.000
_cell.length_c   1.000
_cell.angle_alpha   90.00
_cell.angle_beta   90.00
_cell.angle_gamma   90.00
#
_symmetry.space_group_name_H-M   'P 1'
#
loop_
_entity.id
_entity.type
_entity.pdbx_description
1 polymer ?
#
loop_
_entity_poly.entity_id
_entity_poly.type
_entity_poly.pdbx_seq_one_letter_code
_entity_poly.pdbx_strand_id
1 'polypeptide(L)'
;MISFHNPLHHLHAPAHEFFRGNRVDCFEKPARADYVEHALHQAGYELLAPDTDATGALKKVHSQRYLDFLASAWDQWVALDPANATAQPFPSVWPVRTLRSDVEPANFIAKLGLYSMDNGTPL
;
A
#
# COMPACT_ATOMS: atom_id res chain seq x y z
N MET A 1 -22.13 -5.62 -17.38
CA MET A 1 -20.77 -5.73 -16.80
C MET A 1 -20.94 -5.80 -15.30
N ILE A 2 -20.29 -6.74 -14.64
CA ILE A 2 -20.27 -6.82 -13.16
C ILE A 2 -19.10 -5.99 -12.68
N SER A 3 -19.32 -5.12 -11.69
CA SER A 3 -18.31 -4.28 -11.08
C SER A 3 -18.21 -4.59 -9.60
N PHE A 4 -16.99 -4.64 -9.07
CA PHE A 4 -16.75 -4.83 -7.63
C PHE A 4 -16.13 -3.57 -7.06
N HIS A 5 -16.59 -3.20 -5.88
CA HIS A 5 -16.07 -2.05 -5.14
C HIS A 5 -15.76 -2.46 -3.70
N ASN A 6 -14.55 -2.18 -3.23
CA ASN A 6 -14.19 -2.42 -1.84
C ASN A 6 -14.60 -1.22 -0.98
N PRO A 7 -15.58 -1.38 -0.06
CA PRO A 7 -16.04 -0.28 0.79
C PRO A 7 -14.97 0.23 1.78
N LEU A 8 -13.87 -0.52 1.95
CA LEU A 8 -12.75 -0.12 2.78
C LEU A 8 -11.70 0.73 2.03
N HIS A 9 -11.93 1.13 0.78
CA HIS A 9 -11.00 1.95 -0.01
C HIS A 9 -10.59 3.24 0.71
N HIS A 10 -11.46 3.81 1.54
CA HIS A 10 -11.19 5.02 2.33
C HIS A 10 -10.05 4.85 3.35
N LEU A 11 -9.68 3.62 3.71
CA LEU A 11 -8.54 3.34 4.58
C LEU A 11 -7.19 3.56 3.87
N HIS A 12 -7.17 3.52 2.54
CA HIS A 12 -6.00 3.85 1.74
C HIS A 12 -5.96 5.36 1.49
N ALA A 13 -5.51 6.10 2.50
CA ALA A 13 -5.54 7.58 2.51
C ALA A 13 -4.18 8.17 2.94
N PRO A 14 -3.12 7.96 2.17
CA PRO A 14 -1.84 8.59 2.47
C PRO A 14 -1.97 10.11 2.38
N ALA A 15 -1.43 10.82 3.37
CA ALA A 15 -1.53 12.28 3.41
C ALA A 15 -0.59 12.95 2.42
N HIS A 16 0.61 12.39 2.25
CA HIS A 16 1.69 12.98 1.47
C HIS A 16 2.41 11.94 0.64
N GLU A 17 3.05 12.42 -0.43
CA GLU A 17 4.01 11.69 -1.23
C GLU A 17 5.18 12.60 -1.61
N PHE A 18 6.28 12.03 -2.11
CA PHE A 18 7.37 12.82 -2.68
C PHE A 18 7.26 12.87 -4.20
N PHE A 19 7.15 14.07 -4.74
CA PHE A 19 7.12 14.32 -6.17
C PHE A 19 8.19 15.34 -6.56
N ARG A 20 9.10 14.95 -7.45
CA ARG A 20 10.21 15.80 -7.91
C ARG A 20 11.04 16.38 -6.77
N GLY A 21 11.30 15.58 -5.73
CA GLY A 21 12.08 16.00 -4.56
C GLY A 21 11.33 16.87 -3.55
N ASN A 22 10.04 17.15 -3.76
CA ASN A 22 9.21 17.90 -2.84
C ASN A 22 8.18 17.00 -2.18
N ARG A 23 7.89 17.24 -0.91
CA ARG A 23 6.75 16.66 -0.23
C ARG A 23 5.49 17.40 -0.69
N VAL A 24 4.55 16.69 -1.26
CA VAL A 24 3.27 17.20 -1.77
C VAL A 24 2.11 16.43 -1.16
N ASP A 25 0.90 16.95 -1.28
CA ASP A 25 -0.30 16.18 -0.98
C ASP A 25 -0.37 14.95 -1.88
N CYS A 26 -0.76 13.81 -1.33
CA CYS A 26 -0.87 12.58 -2.11
C CYS A 26 -1.91 12.74 -3.23
N PHE A 27 -1.54 12.32 -4.44
CA PHE A 27 -2.46 12.30 -5.59
C PHE A 27 -3.42 11.09 -5.54
N GLU A 28 -2.99 9.99 -4.92
CA GLU A 28 -3.81 8.80 -4.72
C GLU A 28 -4.73 8.98 -3.50
N LYS A 29 -5.89 9.59 -3.74
CA LYS A 29 -6.89 9.90 -2.70
C LYS A 29 -8.09 8.97 -2.79
N PRO A 30 -8.74 8.60 -1.67
CA PRO A 30 -9.97 7.80 -1.65
C PRO A 30 -11.07 8.37 -2.56
N ALA A 31 -11.21 9.69 -2.63
CA ALA A 31 -12.17 10.38 -3.49
C ALA A 31 -12.12 9.96 -4.98
N ARG A 32 -10.99 9.42 -5.45
CA ARG A 32 -10.91 8.87 -6.83
C ARG A 32 -11.82 7.67 -7.02
N ALA A 33 -11.91 6.79 -6.00
CA ALA A 33 -12.84 5.67 -6.03
C ALA A 33 -14.29 6.15 -5.96
N ASP A 34 -14.57 7.17 -5.15
CA ASP A 34 -15.92 7.76 -5.01
C ASP A 34 -16.41 8.33 -6.35
N TYR A 35 -15.55 9.01 -7.11
CA TYR A 35 -15.89 9.51 -8.45
C TYR A 35 -16.20 8.37 -9.42
N VAL A 36 -15.43 7.29 -9.39
CA VAL A 36 -15.66 6.11 -10.25
C VAL A 36 -16.96 5.43 -9.87
N GLU A 37 -17.20 5.22 -8.58
CA GLU A 37 -18.43 4.63 -8.04
C GLU A 37 -19.65 5.44 -8.50
N HIS A 38 -19.62 6.75 -8.30
CA HIS A 38 -20.70 7.64 -8.73
C HIS A 38 -20.98 7.51 -10.25
N ALA A 39 -19.94 7.52 -11.06
CA ALA A 39 -20.08 7.38 -12.51
C ALA A 39 -20.68 6.04 -12.93
N LEU A 40 -20.31 4.94 -12.26
CA LEU A 40 -20.86 3.62 -12.52
C LEU A 40 -22.34 3.54 -12.14
N HIS A 41 -22.73 4.10 -11.01
CA HIS A 41 -24.14 4.20 -10.60
C HIS A 41 -24.97 5.01 -11.59
N GLN A 42 -24.46 6.17 -12.05
CA GLN A 42 -25.13 6.98 -13.07
C GLN A 42 -25.31 6.24 -14.41
N ALA A 43 -24.37 5.36 -14.72
CA ALA A 43 -24.44 4.52 -15.92
C ALA A 43 -25.31 3.25 -15.75
N GLY A 44 -25.94 3.06 -14.58
CA GLY A 44 -26.81 1.93 -14.28
C GLY A 44 -26.08 0.61 -14.05
N TYR A 45 -24.81 0.64 -13.69
CA TYR A 45 -24.09 -0.58 -13.31
C TYR A 45 -24.32 -0.95 -11.86
N GLU A 46 -24.47 -2.25 -11.64
CA GLU A 46 -24.51 -2.82 -10.29
C GLU A 46 -23.08 -2.91 -9.74
N LEU A 47 -22.92 -2.48 -8.50
CA LEU A 47 -21.69 -2.59 -7.73
C LEU A 47 -21.87 -3.61 -6.61
N LEU A 48 -20.99 -4.59 -6.60
CA LEU A 48 -20.98 -5.66 -5.60
C LEU A 48 -19.80 -5.45 -4.66
N ALA A 49 -19.98 -5.73 -3.38
CA ALA A 49 -18.85 -5.85 -2.46
C ALA A 49 -18.12 -7.18 -2.70
N PRO A 50 -16.79 -7.22 -2.62
CA PRO A 50 -16.07 -8.49 -2.64
C PRO A 50 -16.42 -9.30 -1.40
N ASP A 51 -16.73 -10.58 -1.59
CA ASP A 51 -17.14 -11.52 -0.54
C ASP A 51 -16.13 -12.64 -0.30
N THR A 52 -15.01 -12.58 -1.00
CA THR A 52 -14.00 -13.65 -1.03
C THR A 52 -12.69 -13.18 -0.42
N ASP A 53 -12.09 -14.04 0.43
CA ASP A 53 -10.72 -13.84 0.90
C ASP A 53 -9.72 -14.01 -0.26
N ALA A 54 -8.98 -12.94 -0.55
CA ALA A 54 -7.98 -12.91 -1.62
C ALA A 54 -6.64 -13.55 -1.22
N THR A 55 -6.43 -13.96 0.04
CA THR A 55 -5.16 -14.48 0.55
C THR A 55 -4.59 -15.60 -0.29
N GLY A 56 -5.44 -16.54 -0.72
CA GLY A 56 -5.03 -17.65 -1.59
C GLY A 56 -4.54 -17.19 -2.98
N ALA A 57 -5.10 -16.12 -3.52
CA ALA A 57 -4.68 -15.54 -4.80
C ALA A 57 -3.37 -14.74 -4.65
N LEU A 58 -3.25 -13.96 -3.57
CA LEU A 58 -2.04 -13.19 -3.27
C LEU A 58 -0.80 -14.09 -3.14
N LYS A 59 -0.92 -15.25 -2.50
CA LYS A 59 0.16 -16.24 -2.36
C LYS A 59 0.65 -16.83 -3.69
N LYS A 60 -0.11 -16.70 -4.77
CA LYS A 60 0.31 -17.16 -6.11
C LYS A 60 1.24 -16.19 -6.82
N VAL A 61 1.23 -14.91 -6.43
CA VAL A 61 1.98 -13.84 -7.09
C VAL A 61 3.01 -13.18 -6.18
N HIS A 62 2.86 -13.31 -4.86
CA HIS A 62 3.75 -12.72 -3.86
C HIS A 62 4.43 -13.78 -3.01
N SER A 63 5.68 -13.55 -2.63
CA SER A 63 6.37 -14.40 -1.67
C SER A 63 5.72 -14.31 -0.29
N GLN A 64 5.74 -15.41 0.47
CA GLN A 64 5.18 -15.42 1.82
C GLN A 64 5.84 -14.35 2.71
N ARG A 65 7.16 -14.19 2.65
CA ARG A 65 7.88 -13.17 3.44
C ARG A 65 7.41 -11.74 3.16
N TYR A 66 7.04 -11.43 1.90
CA TYR A 66 6.49 -10.12 1.55
C TYR A 66 5.11 -9.91 2.17
N LEU A 67 4.26 -10.93 2.11
CA LEU A 67 2.93 -10.90 2.74
C LEU A 67 3.02 -10.78 4.26
N ASP A 68 3.97 -11.49 4.89
CA ASP A 68 4.23 -11.42 6.33
C ASP A 68 4.74 -10.01 6.73
N PHE A 69 5.60 -9.41 5.89
CA PHE A 69 6.03 -8.03 6.07
C PHE A 69 4.84 -7.08 6.02
N LEU A 70 4.01 -7.12 4.98
CA LEU A 70 2.84 -6.23 4.86
C LEU A 70 1.88 -6.37 6.03
N ALA A 71 1.61 -7.59 6.47
CA ALA A 71 0.71 -7.87 7.58
C ALA A 71 1.20 -7.31 8.94
N SER A 72 2.49 -7.10 9.09
CA SER A 72 3.13 -6.67 10.35
C SER A 72 3.82 -5.31 10.27
N ALA A 73 3.87 -4.71 9.09
CA ALA A 73 4.68 -3.52 8.84
C ALA A 73 4.28 -2.32 9.69
N TRP A 74 2.99 -2.08 9.86
CA TRP A 74 2.51 -0.98 10.69
C TRP A 74 2.88 -1.15 12.16
N ASP A 75 2.69 -2.34 12.70
CA ASP A 75 3.03 -2.65 14.09
C ASP A 75 4.54 -2.51 14.32
N GLN A 76 5.36 -2.98 13.37
CA GLN A 76 6.82 -2.80 13.43
C GLN A 76 7.22 -1.32 13.36
N TRP A 77 6.54 -0.52 12.54
CA TRP A 77 6.78 0.92 12.43
C TRP A 77 6.47 1.64 13.74
N VAL A 78 5.32 1.38 14.33
CA VAL A 78 4.91 1.99 15.60
C VAL A 78 5.78 1.52 16.76
N ALA A 79 6.25 0.27 16.72
CA ALA A 79 7.14 -0.27 17.76
C ALA A 79 8.53 0.39 17.78
N LEU A 80 8.98 1.03 16.70
CA LEU A 80 10.24 1.78 16.70
C LEU A 80 10.14 3.06 17.55
N ASP A 81 9.02 3.74 17.47
CA ASP A 81 8.71 4.94 18.26
C ASP A 81 7.17 5.13 18.27
N PRO A 82 6.52 5.25 19.41
CA PRO A 82 5.07 5.51 19.49
C PRO A 82 4.61 6.76 18.72
N ALA A 83 5.46 7.77 18.52
CA ALA A 83 5.16 8.93 17.70
C ALA A 83 4.89 8.57 16.23
N ASN A 84 5.38 7.43 15.78
CA ASN A 84 5.17 6.91 14.43
C ASN A 84 3.71 6.55 14.14
N ALA A 85 2.86 6.39 15.15
CA ALA A 85 1.43 6.11 14.96
C ALA A 85 0.69 7.22 14.17
N THR A 86 1.26 8.41 14.07
CA THR A 86 0.72 9.54 13.29
C THR A 86 1.59 9.93 12.09
N ALA A 87 2.60 9.13 11.77
CA ALA A 87 3.57 9.41 10.73
C ALA A 87 3.52 8.33 9.63
N GLN A 88 3.81 8.74 8.41
CA GLN A 88 3.86 7.83 7.28
C GLN A 88 5.28 7.27 7.09
N PRO A 89 5.46 5.96 7.02
CA PRO A 89 6.76 5.35 6.77
C PRO A 89 7.14 5.46 5.28
N PHE A 90 8.08 6.34 4.98
CA PHE A 90 8.65 6.47 3.65
C PHE A 90 9.94 5.64 3.53
N PRO A 91 10.11 4.87 2.45
CA PRO A 91 11.38 4.23 2.17
C PRO A 91 12.43 5.27 1.78
N SER A 92 13.64 5.12 2.32
CA SER A 92 14.79 5.98 1.94
C SER A 92 15.56 5.41 0.77
N VAL A 93 15.40 4.12 0.48
CA VAL A 93 16.08 3.36 -0.56
C VAL A 93 15.15 2.28 -1.09
N TRP A 94 15.44 1.78 -2.30
CA TRP A 94 14.80 0.59 -2.88
C TRP A 94 15.86 -0.23 -3.62
N PRO A 95 15.65 -1.55 -3.78
CA PRO A 95 16.66 -2.39 -4.40
C PRO A 95 16.65 -2.23 -5.91
N VAL A 96 17.82 -2.25 -6.51
CA VAL A 96 17.93 -2.48 -7.95
C VAL A 96 17.56 -3.95 -8.25
N ARG A 97 16.96 -4.21 -9.41
CA ARG A 97 16.45 -5.54 -9.78
C ARG A 97 17.51 -6.65 -9.78
N THR A 98 18.76 -6.30 -9.94
CA THR A 98 19.90 -7.24 -9.93
C THR A 98 20.48 -7.45 -8.54
N LEU A 99 19.99 -6.73 -7.53
CA LEU A 99 20.44 -6.91 -6.17
C LEU A 99 19.96 -8.26 -5.62
N ARG A 100 20.84 -8.90 -4.90
CA ARG A 100 20.52 -10.10 -4.13
C ARG A 100 19.35 -9.82 -3.17
N SER A 101 18.28 -10.62 -3.27
CA SER A 101 17.07 -10.47 -2.47
C SER A 101 16.73 -11.70 -1.61
N ASP A 102 17.65 -12.66 -1.52
CA ASP A 102 17.48 -13.91 -0.77
C ASP A 102 17.70 -13.73 0.75
N VAL A 103 18.33 -12.63 1.15
CA VAL A 103 18.53 -12.27 2.56
C VAL A 103 17.62 -11.12 2.92
N GLU A 104 16.81 -11.33 3.96
CA GLU A 104 15.94 -10.29 4.51
C GLU A 104 16.70 -9.56 5.64
N PRO A 105 16.72 -8.21 5.62
CA PRO A 105 17.29 -7.42 6.72
C PRO A 105 16.49 -7.61 8.02
N ALA A 106 17.16 -7.56 9.16
CA ALA A 106 16.47 -7.57 10.46
C ALA A 106 15.83 -6.21 10.80
N ASN A 107 16.43 -5.12 10.35
CA ASN A 107 15.98 -3.77 10.65
C ASN A 107 14.74 -3.40 9.80
N PHE A 108 13.72 -2.82 10.42
CA PHE A 108 12.47 -2.43 9.75
C PHE A 108 12.68 -1.46 8.58
N ILE A 109 13.51 -0.42 8.76
CA ILE A 109 13.74 0.58 7.69
C ILE A 109 14.39 -0.06 6.46
N ALA A 110 15.31 -1.01 6.69
CA ALA A 110 15.91 -1.76 5.60
C ALA A 110 14.92 -2.73 4.93
N LYS A 111 14.00 -3.34 5.70
CA LYS A 111 12.88 -4.14 5.14
C LYS A 111 11.95 -3.28 4.31
N LEU A 112 11.57 -2.11 4.82
CA LEU A 112 10.75 -1.15 4.10
C LEU A 112 11.39 -0.82 2.74
N GLY A 113 12.70 -0.55 2.71
CA GLY A 113 13.44 -0.34 1.46
C GLY A 113 13.45 -1.57 0.56
N LEU A 114 13.68 -2.77 1.11
CA LEU A 114 13.70 -4.03 0.34
C LEU A 114 12.40 -4.28 -0.43
N TYR A 115 11.27 -3.93 0.17
CA TYR A 115 9.93 -4.19 -0.37
C TYR A 115 9.32 -3.00 -1.11
N SER A 116 10.05 -1.90 -1.25
CA SER A 116 9.61 -0.71 -2.00
C SER A 116 10.17 -0.70 -3.42
N MET A 117 9.49 0.01 -4.31
CA MET A 117 9.92 0.18 -5.70
C MET A 117 10.43 1.58 -5.98
N ASP A 118 10.10 2.53 -5.12
CA ASP A 118 10.54 3.93 -5.15
C ASP A 118 10.59 4.50 -3.73
N ASN A 119 10.94 5.76 -3.61
CA ASN A 119 10.96 6.49 -2.35
C ASN A 119 9.89 7.58 -2.27
N GLY A 120 8.99 7.64 -3.22
CA GLY A 120 7.97 8.66 -3.32
C GLY A 120 6.68 8.33 -2.58
N THR A 121 6.40 7.03 -2.45
CA THR A 121 5.14 6.52 -1.91
C THR A 121 5.36 5.93 -0.51
N PRO A 122 4.55 6.30 0.49
CA PRO A 122 4.61 5.68 1.81
C PRO A 122 4.05 4.26 1.78
N LEU A 123 4.39 3.48 2.82
CA LEU A 123 3.78 2.18 3.07
C LEU A 123 2.32 2.34 3.46
#